data_d7fdb47bc865c88cadf7a090a5011e4d
#
_entry.id   d7fdb47bc865c88cadf7a090a5011e4d
#
_cell.length_a   1.000
_cell.length_b   1.000
_cell.length_c   1.000
_cell.angle_alpha   90.00
_cell.angle_beta   90.00
_cell.angle_gamma   90.00
#
_symmetry.space_group_name_H-M   'P 1'
#
loop_
_entity.id
_entity.type
_entity.pdbx_description
1 polymer ?
#
loop_
_entity_poly.entity_id
_entity_poly.type
_entity_poly.pdbx_seq_one_letter_code
_entity_poly.pdbx_strand_id
1 'polypeptide(L)'
;METPPPSAIRFEGVTKRFITPDGTGYTAVEEITFEIPRGEFVSVVGPTGCGKSTLLNLSAGLIPPDQGTVEVFGTLLAGINRHAGYQFQHDGILPWKTAEENVMLGLQIRRIPIAQAREKARNWLARVGLSGFDDRYPHQLSGGMRKRVALAQSLIVEPEILLMDEPFSALDEQTREFMEDDLLEICAEFHKTVLFVTHDLEEAIALSDRVLLLSAGPGAGLIGDYRVDIPRPREVADIRLNSSFTTIYRDIWERLRGEVMKAYERK
;
A
#
# COMPACT_ATOMS: atom_id res chain seq x y z
N MET A 1 4.00 0.26 34.47
CA MET A 1 3.21 0.17 33.22
C MET A 1 4.18 0.50 32.11
N GLU A 2 4.57 -0.47 31.31
CA GLU A 2 5.35 -0.20 30.10
C GLU A 2 4.47 0.61 29.13
N THR A 3 4.99 1.73 28.65
CA THR A 3 4.34 2.45 27.55
C THR A 3 4.26 1.51 26.34
N PRO A 4 3.09 1.40 25.67
CA PRO A 4 2.99 0.56 24.49
C PRO A 4 4.04 1.00 23.46
N PRO A 5 4.58 0.08 22.65
CA PRO A 5 5.55 0.44 21.64
C PRO A 5 4.95 1.48 20.69
N PRO A 6 5.76 2.42 20.18
CA PRO A 6 5.26 3.47 19.28
C PRO A 6 4.68 2.85 18.02
N SER A 7 3.61 3.46 17.50
CA SER A 7 2.97 3.09 16.23
C SER A 7 3.99 3.12 15.09
N ALA A 8 3.81 2.25 14.10
CA ALA A 8 4.68 2.25 12.92
C ALA A 8 4.53 3.53 12.11
N ILE A 9 3.29 4.01 11.95
CA ILE A 9 2.97 5.28 11.31
C ILE A 9 1.92 5.99 12.16
N ARG A 10 2.07 7.31 12.36
CA ARG A 10 1.07 8.17 13.01
C ARG A 10 0.89 9.45 12.23
N PHE A 11 -0.34 9.77 11.93
CA PHE A 11 -0.79 11.04 11.38
C PHE A 11 -1.51 11.83 12.46
N GLU A 12 -1.20 13.10 12.62
CA GLU A 12 -1.83 13.97 13.59
C GLU A 12 -2.20 15.32 12.96
N GLY A 13 -3.49 15.54 12.71
CA GLY A 13 -4.03 16.75 12.11
C GLY A 13 -3.45 17.10 10.73
N VAL A 14 -3.13 16.10 9.92
CA VAL A 14 -2.39 16.28 8.67
C VAL A 14 -3.29 16.87 7.60
N THR A 15 -2.85 18.01 7.04
CA THR A 15 -3.45 18.65 5.86
C THR A 15 -2.41 18.77 4.75
N LYS A 16 -2.82 18.46 3.50
CA LYS A 16 -1.97 18.63 2.31
C LYS A 16 -2.71 19.38 1.21
N ARG A 17 -2.05 20.44 0.74
CA ARG A 17 -2.53 21.31 -0.35
C ARG A 17 -1.57 21.25 -1.52
N PHE A 18 -2.10 21.36 -2.71
CA PHE A 18 -1.34 21.50 -3.95
C PHE A 18 -1.76 22.79 -4.66
N ILE A 19 -0.85 23.38 -5.40
CA ILE A 19 -1.14 24.49 -6.32
C ILE A 19 -1.32 23.88 -7.69
N THR A 20 -2.50 24.08 -8.28
CA THR A 20 -2.80 23.65 -9.65
C THR A 20 -2.07 24.55 -10.68
N PRO A 21 -1.89 24.08 -11.93
CA PRO A 21 -1.17 24.87 -12.95
C PRO A 21 -1.74 26.28 -13.23
N ASP A 22 -3.03 26.47 -12.97
CA ASP A 22 -3.72 27.77 -13.07
C ASP A 22 -3.56 28.66 -11.84
N GLY A 23 -2.79 28.22 -10.83
CA GLY A 23 -2.51 28.96 -9.60
C GLY A 23 -3.60 28.82 -8.53
N THR A 24 -4.64 28.03 -8.75
CA THR A 24 -5.66 27.75 -7.71
C THR A 24 -5.16 26.74 -6.70
N GLY A 25 -5.55 26.90 -5.43
CA GLY A 25 -5.22 25.95 -4.38
C GLY A 25 -6.17 24.75 -4.36
N TYR A 26 -5.62 23.54 -4.31
CA TYR A 26 -6.38 22.31 -4.16
C TYR A 26 -5.98 21.60 -2.86
N THR A 27 -6.92 21.44 -1.94
CA THR A 27 -6.70 20.64 -0.71
C THR A 27 -7.00 19.18 -1.03
N ALA A 28 -5.98 18.34 -0.97
CA ALA A 28 -6.13 16.91 -1.25
C ALA A 28 -6.71 16.18 -0.04
N VAL A 29 -6.12 16.38 1.13
CA VAL A 29 -6.57 15.80 2.41
C VAL A 29 -6.56 16.88 3.48
N GLU A 30 -7.48 16.80 4.45
CA GLU A 30 -7.67 17.80 5.50
C GLU A 30 -7.88 17.16 6.86
N GLU A 31 -7.13 17.61 7.87
CA GLU A 31 -7.22 17.19 9.28
C GLU A 31 -7.18 15.66 9.50
N ILE A 32 -6.37 14.96 8.72
CA ILE A 32 -6.24 13.50 8.84
C ILE A 32 -5.51 13.13 10.13
N THR A 33 -6.16 12.31 10.94
CA THR A 33 -5.58 11.76 12.18
C THR A 33 -5.89 10.27 12.26
N PHE A 34 -4.86 9.44 12.26
CA PHE A 34 -4.91 7.99 12.53
C PHE A 34 -3.52 7.48 12.88
N GLU A 35 -3.46 6.27 13.39
CA GLU A 35 -2.21 5.56 13.63
C GLU A 35 -2.28 4.13 13.11
N ILE A 36 -1.14 3.58 12.76
CA ILE A 36 -0.98 2.18 12.34
C ILE A 36 0.00 1.52 13.32
N PRO A 37 -0.47 0.61 14.17
CA PRO A 37 0.38 -0.23 15.00
C PRO A 37 1.37 -1.05 14.18
N ARG A 38 2.47 -1.49 14.82
CA ARG A 38 3.43 -2.39 14.17
C ARG A 38 2.78 -3.72 13.82
N GLY A 39 3.02 -4.20 12.61
CA GLY A 39 2.51 -5.48 12.12
C GLY A 39 1.03 -5.45 11.71
N GLU A 40 0.34 -4.30 11.80
CA GLU A 40 -1.04 -4.16 11.34
C GLU A 40 -1.10 -3.94 9.82
N PHE A 41 -2.03 -4.60 9.16
CA PHE A 41 -2.35 -4.39 7.76
C PHE A 41 -3.56 -3.45 7.68
N VAL A 42 -3.36 -2.22 7.22
CA VAL A 42 -4.41 -1.19 7.12
C VAL A 42 -4.66 -0.82 5.67
N SER A 43 -5.91 -0.93 5.23
CA SER A 43 -6.32 -0.44 3.92
C SER A 43 -6.98 0.94 4.01
N VAL A 44 -6.77 1.74 2.98
CA VAL A 44 -7.45 3.02 2.77
C VAL A 44 -8.31 2.93 1.53
N VAL A 45 -9.61 3.16 1.70
CA VAL A 45 -10.59 3.20 0.61
C VAL A 45 -11.26 4.57 0.53
N GLY A 46 -11.84 4.89 -0.62
CA GLY A 46 -12.54 6.15 -0.85
C GLY A 46 -12.68 6.46 -2.34
N PRO A 47 -13.48 7.47 -2.71
CA PRO A 47 -13.70 7.86 -4.10
C PRO A 47 -12.41 8.17 -4.87
N THR A 48 -12.47 8.10 -6.20
CA THR A 48 -11.33 8.50 -7.03
C THR A 48 -11.00 9.98 -6.80
N GLY A 49 -9.70 10.28 -6.62
CA GLY A 49 -9.22 11.64 -6.39
C GLY A 49 -9.37 12.16 -4.95
N CYS A 50 -9.79 11.33 -3.98
CA CYS A 50 -9.94 11.75 -2.59
C CYS A 50 -8.62 11.83 -1.79
N GLY A 51 -7.46 11.62 -2.42
CA GLY A 51 -6.16 11.81 -1.74
C GLY A 51 -5.53 10.54 -1.16
N LYS A 52 -5.98 9.34 -1.54
CA LYS A 52 -5.39 8.06 -1.07
C LYS A 52 -3.89 7.98 -1.34
N SER A 53 -3.46 8.19 -2.58
CA SER A 53 -2.02 8.20 -2.96
C SER A 53 -1.27 9.36 -2.28
N THR A 54 -1.97 10.44 -1.91
CA THR A 54 -1.37 11.53 -1.12
C THR A 54 -0.96 11.04 0.27
N LEU A 55 -1.80 10.21 0.93
CA LEU A 55 -1.45 9.62 2.23
C LEU A 55 -0.23 8.70 2.13
N LEU A 56 -0.13 7.89 1.08
CA LEU A 56 1.06 7.07 0.83
C LEU A 56 2.31 7.92 0.62
N ASN A 57 2.20 8.99 -0.19
CA ASN A 57 3.33 9.89 -0.44
C ASN A 57 3.79 10.64 0.83
N LEU A 58 2.85 11.03 1.69
CA LEU A 58 3.14 11.60 3.01
C LEU A 58 3.83 10.55 3.92
N SER A 59 3.34 9.30 3.94
CA SER A 59 3.94 8.19 4.71
C SER A 59 5.34 7.80 4.21
N ALA A 60 5.58 7.95 2.90
CA ALA A 60 6.88 7.72 2.28
C ALA A 60 7.86 8.88 2.49
N GLY A 61 7.38 10.05 2.95
CA GLY A 61 8.18 11.27 3.05
C GLY A 61 8.59 11.84 1.69
N LEU A 62 7.85 11.47 0.62
CA LEU A 62 8.05 12.03 -0.73
C LEU A 62 7.54 13.46 -0.82
N ILE A 63 6.53 13.79 -0.02
CA ILE A 63 5.99 15.14 0.14
C ILE A 63 5.82 15.42 1.64
N PRO A 64 6.11 16.65 2.11
CA PRO A 64 5.81 17.04 3.49
C PRO A 64 4.33 17.44 3.64
N PRO A 65 3.74 17.30 4.84
CA PRO A 65 2.45 17.91 5.16
C PRO A 65 2.57 19.44 5.19
N ASP A 66 1.46 20.16 4.90
CA ASP A 66 1.39 21.62 5.07
C ASP A 66 0.94 22.00 6.49
N GLN A 67 0.18 21.13 7.15
CA GLN A 67 -0.21 21.23 8.56
C GLN A 67 -0.21 19.84 9.19
N GLY A 68 -0.07 19.81 10.52
CA GLY A 68 0.02 18.56 11.26
C GLY A 68 1.37 17.87 11.13
N THR A 69 1.45 16.63 11.61
CA THR A 69 2.70 15.85 11.65
C THR A 69 2.48 14.42 11.20
N VAL A 70 3.51 13.86 10.58
CA VAL A 70 3.63 12.42 10.31
C VAL A 70 4.82 11.89 11.11
N GLU A 71 4.59 10.85 11.90
CA GLU A 71 5.63 10.16 12.65
C GLU A 71 5.79 8.74 12.15
N VAL A 72 7.03 8.25 12.17
CA VAL A 72 7.38 6.85 11.89
C VAL A 72 8.15 6.31 13.09
N PHE A 73 7.64 5.26 13.69
CA PHE A 73 8.18 4.66 14.92
C PHE A 73 8.42 5.70 16.05
N GLY A 74 7.48 6.64 16.20
CA GLY A 74 7.53 7.71 17.21
C GLY A 74 8.53 8.82 16.92
N THR A 75 9.09 8.87 15.71
CA THR A 75 10.01 9.93 15.26
C THR A 75 9.35 10.73 14.14
N LEU A 76 9.41 12.06 14.24
CA LEU A 76 8.89 12.95 13.20
C LEU A 76 9.57 12.64 11.85
N LEU A 77 8.76 12.39 10.83
CA LEU A 77 9.24 12.08 9.50
C LEU A 77 9.76 13.35 8.80
N ALA A 78 11.07 13.40 8.61
CA ALA A 78 11.76 14.46 7.88
C ALA A 78 12.48 13.88 6.66
N GLY A 79 11.93 14.10 5.46
CA GLY A 79 12.42 13.52 4.21
C GLY A 79 11.99 12.07 4.01
N ILE A 80 12.76 11.31 3.24
CA ILE A 80 12.39 9.96 2.80
C ILE A 80 12.34 8.97 3.97
N ASN A 81 11.22 8.24 4.08
CA ASN A 81 11.04 7.16 5.04
C ASN A 81 11.90 5.94 4.65
N ARG A 82 13.00 5.75 5.37
CA ARG A 82 13.95 4.66 5.10
C ARG A 82 13.49 3.29 5.61
N HIS A 83 12.43 3.26 6.40
CA HIS A 83 11.80 2.03 6.90
C HIS A 83 10.76 1.47 5.92
N ALA A 84 10.40 2.25 4.89
CA ALA A 84 9.35 1.88 3.95
C ALA A 84 9.89 1.34 2.62
N GLY A 85 9.21 0.29 2.12
CA GLY A 85 9.20 -0.09 0.72
C GLY A 85 7.93 0.47 0.06
N TYR A 86 8.05 1.05 -1.13
CA TYR A 86 6.91 1.63 -1.84
C TYR A 86 6.64 0.84 -3.13
N GLN A 87 5.42 0.34 -3.27
CA GLN A 87 4.93 -0.25 -4.52
C GLN A 87 3.95 0.71 -5.17
N PHE A 88 4.33 1.24 -6.34
CA PHE A 88 3.53 2.18 -7.11
C PHE A 88 2.42 1.46 -7.88
N GLN A 89 1.37 2.19 -8.23
CA GLN A 89 0.27 1.72 -9.08
C GLN A 89 0.79 1.17 -10.43
N HIS A 90 1.73 1.89 -11.06
CA HIS A 90 2.50 1.36 -12.18
C HIS A 90 3.66 0.51 -11.67
N ASP A 91 4.07 -0.49 -12.44
CA ASP A 91 5.03 -1.52 -12.00
C ASP A 91 6.35 -0.97 -11.43
N GLY A 92 6.74 0.26 -11.81
CA GLY A 92 7.96 0.93 -11.31
C GLY A 92 9.27 0.23 -11.67
N ILE A 93 9.20 -0.82 -12.53
CA ILE A 93 10.37 -1.57 -12.99
C ILE A 93 11.00 -0.90 -14.22
N LEU A 94 12.32 -0.95 -14.29
CA LEU A 94 13.11 -0.30 -15.35
C LEU A 94 13.08 -1.18 -16.61
N PRO A 95 12.58 -0.69 -17.76
CA PRO A 95 12.37 -1.52 -18.95
C PRO A 95 13.66 -2.02 -19.60
N TRP A 96 14.79 -1.38 -19.33
CA TRP A 96 16.13 -1.75 -19.83
C TRP A 96 16.91 -2.68 -18.89
N LYS A 97 16.32 -3.11 -17.78
CA LYS A 97 16.91 -4.06 -16.83
C LYS A 97 16.14 -5.37 -16.84
N THR A 98 16.83 -6.47 -16.57
CA THR A 98 16.20 -7.78 -16.39
C THR A 98 15.41 -7.83 -15.08
N ALA A 99 14.63 -8.90 -14.85
CA ALA A 99 13.91 -9.11 -13.59
C ALA A 99 14.88 -9.13 -12.40
N GLU A 100 15.98 -9.87 -12.46
CA GLU A 100 17.02 -9.91 -11.44
C GLU A 100 17.60 -8.51 -11.17
N GLU A 101 17.97 -7.79 -12.23
CA GLU A 101 18.55 -6.45 -12.12
C GLU A 101 17.58 -5.42 -11.54
N ASN A 102 16.28 -5.54 -11.81
CA ASN A 102 15.25 -4.72 -11.21
C ASN A 102 15.12 -5.00 -9.72
N VAL A 103 15.00 -6.27 -9.35
CA VAL A 103 14.83 -6.67 -7.95
C VAL A 103 16.03 -6.23 -7.11
N MET A 104 17.28 -6.44 -7.60
CA MET A 104 18.48 -6.09 -6.83
C MET A 104 18.79 -4.59 -6.76
N LEU A 105 18.05 -3.72 -7.46
CA LEU A 105 18.35 -2.29 -7.58
C LEU A 105 18.48 -1.59 -6.21
N GLY A 106 17.57 -1.84 -5.30
CA GLY A 106 17.59 -1.27 -3.95
C GLY A 106 18.84 -1.66 -3.14
N LEU A 107 19.32 -2.90 -3.31
CA LEU A 107 20.55 -3.37 -2.69
C LEU A 107 21.80 -2.74 -3.30
N GLN A 108 21.79 -2.50 -4.63
CA GLN A 108 22.88 -1.79 -5.31
C GLN A 108 23.02 -0.35 -4.80
N ILE A 109 21.89 0.35 -4.63
CA ILE A 109 21.86 1.71 -4.05
C ILE A 109 22.44 1.70 -2.62
N ARG A 110 22.18 0.65 -1.84
CA ARG A 110 22.75 0.42 -0.50
C ARG A 110 24.21 -0.08 -0.54
N ARG A 111 24.81 -0.19 -1.72
CA ARG A 111 26.20 -0.64 -1.94
C ARG A 111 26.48 -2.07 -1.44
N ILE A 112 25.49 -2.94 -1.44
CA ILE A 112 25.66 -4.36 -1.17
C ILE A 112 26.46 -4.99 -2.34
N PRO A 113 27.44 -5.88 -2.05
CA PRO A 113 28.23 -6.54 -3.08
C PRO A 113 27.34 -7.25 -4.11
N ILE A 114 27.67 -7.10 -5.40
CA ILE A 114 26.80 -7.52 -6.51
C ILE A 114 26.48 -9.02 -6.48
N ALA A 115 27.40 -9.86 -6.03
CA ALA A 115 27.16 -11.30 -5.90
C ALA A 115 26.10 -11.61 -4.84
N GLN A 116 26.14 -10.93 -3.69
CA GLN A 116 25.12 -11.08 -2.64
C GLN A 116 23.76 -10.51 -3.06
N ALA A 117 23.77 -9.34 -3.72
CA ALA A 117 22.55 -8.73 -4.22
C ALA A 117 21.85 -9.64 -5.25
N ARG A 118 22.61 -10.28 -6.13
CA ARG A 118 22.13 -11.22 -7.13
C ARG A 118 21.53 -12.48 -6.50
N GLU A 119 22.21 -13.07 -5.53
CA GLU A 119 21.72 -14.23 -4.79
C GLU A 119 20.38 -13.93 -4.11
N LYS A 120 20.32 -12.82 -3.35
CA LYS A 120 19.07 -12.37 -2.71
C LYS A 120 17.96 -12.11 -3.73
N ALA A 121 18.27 -11.50 -4.88
CA ALA A 121 17.29 -11.23 -5.94
C ALA A 121 16.68 -12.52 -6.51
N ARG A 122 17.50 -13.53 -6.79
CA ARG A 122 17.03 -14.84 -7.25
C ARG A 122 16.16 -15.53 -6.21
N ASN A 123 16.54 -15.46 -4.94
CA ASN A 123 15.72 -16.03 -3.86
C ASN A 123 14.36 -15.34 -3.79
N TRP A 124 14.29 -14.01 -3.90
CA TRP A 124 13.02 -13.29 -3.93
C TRP A 124 12.20 -13.59 -5.19
N LEU A 125 12.84 -13.67 -6.37
CA LEU A 125 12.14 -14.06 -7.61
C LEU A 125 11.55 -15.48 -7.50
N ALA A 126 12.32 -16.41 -6.94
CA ALA A 126 11.81 -17.77 -6.70
C ALA A 126 10.60 -17.76 -5.74
N ARG A 127 10.66 -16.94 -4.65
CA ARG A 127 9.59 -16.83 -3.68
C ARG A 127 8.29 -16.26 -4.25
N VAL A 128 8.39 -15.33 -5.19
CA VAL A 128 7.21 -14.79 -5.89
C VAL A 128 6.84 -15.61 -7.14
N GLY A 129 7.33 -16.86 -7.25
CA GLY A 129 6.96 -17.78 -8.32
C GLY A 129 7.57 -17.47 -9.69
N LEU A 130 8.71 -16.76 -9.72
CA LEU A 130 9.40 -16.37 -10.96
C LEU A 130 10.76 -17.08 -11.14
N SER A 131 10.92 -18.30 -10.62
CA SER A 131 12.11 -19.12 -10.88
C SER A 131 12.32 -19.33 -12.39
N GLY A 132 13.55 -19.06 -12.87
CA GLY A 132 13.90 -19.22 -14.28
C GLY A 132 13.49 -18.05 -15.19
N PHE A 133 13.01 -16.93 -14.61
CA PHE A 133 12.70 -15.70 -15.33
C PHE A 133 13.67 -14.56 -14.99
N ASP A 134 14.79 -14.86 -14.34
CA ASP A 134 15.75 -13.89 -13.81
C ASP A 134 16.33 -12.98 -14.92
N ASP A 135 16.58 -13.54 -16.09
CA ASP A 135 17.19 -12.89 -17.27
C ASP A 135 16.19 -12.18 -18.19
N ARG A 136 14.89 -12.26 -17.88
CA ARG A 136 13.84 -11.66 -18.72
C ARG A 136 13.69 -10.17 -18.48
N TYR A 137 13.53 -9.44 -19.58
CA TYR A 137 13.19 -8.03 -19.57
C TYR A 137 11.70 -7.80 -19.36
N PRO A 138 11.25 -6.66 -18.83
CA PRO A 138 9.82 -6.38 -18.57
C PRO A 138 8.89 -6.64 -19.76
N HIS A 139 9.31 -6.33 -20.98
CA HIS A 139 8.52 -6.58 -22.19
C HIS A 139 8.34 -8.08 -22.54
N GLN A 140 9.11 -8.97 -21.92
CA GLN A 140 9.01 -10.43 -22.09
C GLN A 140 8.17 -11.09 -20.99
N LEU A 141 7.68 -10.29 -20.01
CA LEU A 141 6.89 -10.74 -18.87
C LEU A 141 5.42 -10.39 -19.06
N SER A 142 4.53 -11.25 -18.55
CA SER A 142 3.10 -10.90 -18.43
C SER A 142 2.87 -9.76 -17.42
N GLY A 143 1.66 -9.18 -17.40
CA GLY A 143 1.29 -8.16 -16.41
C GLY A 143 1.49 -8.63 -14.97
N GLY A 144 0.97 -9.82 -14.65
CA GLY A 144 1.13 -10.43 -13.32
C GLY A 144 2.60 -10.71 -12.98
N MET A 145 3.41 -11.21 -13.93
CA MET A 145 4.84 -11.41 -13.70
C MET A 145 5.57 -10.09 -13.41
N ARG A 146 5.24 -9.01 -14.11
CA ARG A 146 5.83 -7.69 -13.81
C ARG A 146 5.46 -7.21 -12.39
N LYS A 147 4.21 -7.39 -11.96
CA LYS A 147 3.77 -7.07 -10.60
C LYS A 147 4.54 -7.89 -9.54
N ARG A 148 4.78 -9.17 -9.80
CA ARG A 148 5.60 -10.03 -8.93
C ARG A 148 7.06 -9.54 -8.86
N VAL A 149 7.65 -9.09 -9.97
CA VAL A 149 8.99 -8.45 -9.97
C VAL A 149 8.97 -7.17 -9.12
N ALA A 150 7.96 -6.30 -9.27
CA ALA A 150 7.82 -5.07 -8.50
C ALA A 150 7.63 -5.36 -7.00
N LEU A 151 6.87 -6.39 -6.63
CA LEU A 151 6.72 -6.84 -5.25
C LEU A 151 8.07 -7.31 -4.68
N ALA A 152 8.79 -8.18 -5.39
CA ALA A 152 10.11 -8.65 -4.99
C ALA A 152 11.11 -7.49 -4.85
N GLN A 153 11.06 -6.49 -5.75
CA GLN A 153 11.89 -5.28 -5.69
C GLN A 153 11.62 -4.46 -4.42
N SER A 154 10.36 -4.33 -4.01
CA SER A 154 10.01 -3.60 -2.78
C SER A 154 10.40 -4.36 -1.52
N LEU A 155 10.37 -5.69 -1.55
CA LEU A 155 10.64 -6.56 -0.39
C LEU A 155 12.11 -6.87 -0.16
N ILE A 156 12.94 -6.89 -1.19
CA ILE A 156 14.37 -7.30 -1.08
C ILE A 156 15.17 -6.40 -0.16
N VAL A 157 14.77 -5.15 0.03
CA VAL A 157 15.39 -4.22 0.95
C VAL A 157 14.96 -4.43 2.40
N GLU A 158 14.13 -5.44 2.66
CA GLU A 158 13.63 -5.86 3.98
C GLU A 158 12.96 -4.70 4.74
N PRO A 159 12.01 -3.95 4.13
CA PRO A 159 11.39 -2.83 4.79
C PRO A 159 10.52 -3.30 5.96
N GLU A 160 10.40 -2.48 7.02
CA GLU A 160 9.48 -2.73 8.13
C GLU A 160 8.03 -2.34 7.77
N ILE A 161 7.88 -1.38 6.85
CA ILE A 161 6.62 -0.83 6.39
C ILE A 161 6.49 -1.05 4.88
N LEU A 162 5.35 -1.54 4.42
CA LEU A 162 4.99 -1.60 3.00
C LEU A 162 3.92 -0.54 2.70
N LEU A 163 4.21 0.32 1.73
CA LEU A 163 3.28 1.32 1.19
C LEU A 163 2.89 0.87 -0.20
N MET A 164 1.60 0.58 -0.43
CA MET A 164 1.14 -0.04 -1.66
C MET A 164 0.00 0.77 -2.28
N ASP A 165 0.19 1.25 -3.51
CA ASP A 165 -0.78 2.07 -4.23
C ASP A 165 -1.45 1.25 -5.34
N GLU A 166 -2.66 0.75 -5.11
CA GLU A 166 -3.45 -0.07 -6.03
C GLU A 166 -2.64 -1.17 -6.75
N PRO A 167 -1.87 -2.01 -6.02
CA PRO A 167 -0.85 -2.86 -6.63
C PRO A 167 -1.43 -3.92 -7.58
N PHE A 168 -2.70 -4.29 -7.41
CA PHE A 168 -3.34 -5.39 -8.13
C PHE A 168 -4.42 -4.94 -9.13
N SER A 169 -4.66 -3.63 -9.27
CA SER A 169 -5.76 -3.06 -10.07
C SER A 169 -5.77 -3.45 -11.57
N ALA A 170 -4.62 -3.84 -12.12
CA ALA A 170 -4.46 -4.19 -13.55
C ALA A 170 -4.39 -5.71 -13.81
N LEU A 171 -4.72 -6.54 -12.80
CA LEU A 171 -4.66 -7.99 -12.90
C LEU A 171 -6.05 -8.58 -13.18
N ASP A 172 -6.06 -9.72 -13.89
CA ASP A 172 -7.24 -10.57 -13.95
C ASP A 172 -7.55 -11.19 -12.56
N GLU A 173 -8.78 -11.61 -12.35
CA GLU A 173 -9.29 -12.04 -11.05
C GLU A 173 -8.45 -13.18 -10.44
N GLN A 174 -8.15 -14.22 -11.23
CA GLN A 174 -7.40 -15.37 -10.71
C GLN A 174 -5.96 -15.01 -10.34
N THR A 175 -5.27 -14.23 -11.18
CA THR A 175 -3.90 -13.77 -10.90
C THR A 175 -3.89 -12.86 -9.65
N ARG A 176 -4.92 -12.04 -9.47
CA ARG A 176 -5.08 -11.16 -8.33
C ARG A 176 -5.20 -11.97 -7.04
N GLU A 177 -6.12 -12.92 -6.96
CA GLU A 177 -6.32 -13.79 -5.78
C GLU A 177 -5.02 -14.47 -5.36
N PHE A 178 -4.27 -15.08 -6.30
CA PHE A 178 -2.98 -15.68 -5.98
C PHE A 178 -1.96 -14.67 -5.42
N MET A 179 -1.93 -13.44 -5.96
CA MET A 179 -0.99 -12.43 -5.47
C MET A 179 -1.39 -11.86 -4.11
N GLU A 180 -2.67 -11.78 -3.82
CA GLU A 180 -3.22 -11.38 -2.54
C GLU A 180 -2.87 -12.41 -1.45
N ASP A 181 -3.03 -13.70 -1.72
CA ASP A 181 -2.62 -14.78 -0.83
C ASP A 181 -1.10 -14.79 -0.60
N ASP A 182 -0.29 -14.68 -1.68
CA ASP A 182 1.17 -14.55 -1.59
C ASP A 182 1.58 -13.34 -0.69
N LEU A 183 0.88 -12.19 -0.83
CA LEU A 183 1.14 -11.00 -0.01
C LEU A 183 0.80 -11.24 1.46
N LEU A 184 -0.35 -11.86 1.75
CA LEU A 184 -0.76 -12.18 3.11
C LEU A 184 0.25 -13.11 3.79
N GLU A 185 0.72 -14.14 3.09
CA GLU A 185 1.73 -15.09 3.59
C GLU A 185 3.04 -14.35 3.92
N ILE A 186 3.54 -13.53 2.99
CA ILE A 186 4.78 -12.75 3.19
C ILE A 186 4.63 -11.77 4.36
N CYS A 187 3.50 -11.08 4.47
CA CYS A 187 3.26 -10.14 5.57
C CYS A 187 3.20 -10.83 6.92
N ALA A 188 2.58 -12.00 7.01
CA ALA A 188 2.51 -12.80 8.22
C ALA A 188 3.88 -13.32 8.65
N GLU A 189 4.67 -13.90 7.72
CA GLU A 189 5.99 -14.45 7.98
C GLU A 189 6.98 -13.37 8.48
N PHE A 190 6.97 -12.18 7.85
CA PHE A 190 7.92 -11.12 8.17
C PHE A 190 7.36 -10.05 9.09
N HIS A 191 6.16 -10.23 9.65
CA HIS A 191 5.47 -9.27 10.53
C HIS A 191 5.48 -7.83 9.99
N LYS A 192 5.14 -7.67 8.69
CA LYS A 192 5.16 -6.38 8.02
C LYS A 192 4.00 -5.49 8.46
N THR A 193 4.27 -4.20 8.65
CA THR A 193 3.22 -3.18 8.72
C THR A 193 2.87 -2.76 7.31
N VAL A 194 1.58 -2.68 6.98
CA VAL A 194 1.15 -2.36 5.62
C VAL A 194 0.17 -1.20 5.62
N LEU A 195 0.41 -0.21 4.76
CA LEU A 195 -0.56 0.79 4.36
C LEU A 195 -0.90 0.56 2.89
N PHE A 196 -2.09 0.06 2.65
CA PHE A 196 -2.56 -0.41 1.36
C PHE A 196 -3.66 0.51 0.84
N VAL A 197 -3.51 1.01 -0.35
CA VAL A 197 -4.53 1.83 -1.02
C VAL A 197 -5.18 1.03 -2.12
N THR A 198 -6.50 0.99 -2.11
CA THR A 198 -7.29 0.36 -3.17
C THR A 198 -8.62 1.08 -3.37
N HIS A 199 -9.22 0.90 -4.53
CA HIS A 199 -10.60 1.27 -4.81
C HIS A 199 -11.56 0.07 -4.71
N ASP A 200 -11.03 -1.14 -4.51
CA ASP A 200 -11.80 -2.36 -4.34
C ASP A 200 -12.04 -2.63 -2.85
N LEU A 201 -13.31 -2.59 -2.45
CA LEU A 201 -13.69 -2.79 -1.05
C LEU A 201 -13.55 -4.25 -0.61
N GLU A 202 -13.74 -5.20 -1.53
CA GLU A 202 -13.58 -6.62 -1.22
C GLU A 202 -12.12 -6.93 -0.93
N GLU A 203 -11.20 -6.43 -1.76
CA GLU A 203 -9.76 -6.50 -1.57
C GLU A 203 -9.34 -5.88 -0.22
N ALA A 204 -9.85 -4.66 0.08
CA ALA A 204 -9.55 -3.99 1.35
C ALA A 204 -9.94 -4.83 2.56
N ILE A 205 -11.12 -5.45 2.57
CA ILE A 205 -11.60 -6.26 3.70
C ILE A 205 -10.88 -7.61 3.75
N ALA A 206 -10.61 -8.23 2.60
CA ALA A 206 -9.94 -9.52 2.54
C ALA A 206 -8.53 -9.47 3.14
N LEU A 207 -7.78 -8.42 2.81
CA LEU A 207 -6.36 -8.32 3.17
C LEU A 207 -6.13 -7.71 4.55
N SER A 208 -6.99 -6.77 5.01
CA SER A 208 -6.65 -5.88 6.12
C SER A 208 -7.17 -6.35 7.47
N ASP A 209 -6.47 -5.91 8.51
CA ASP A 209 -6.97 -5.98 9.89
C ASP A 209 -7.88 -4.77 10.20
N ARG A 210 -7.76 -3.69 9.37
CA ARG A 210 -8.50 -2.45 9.53
C ARG A 210 -8.66 -1.71 8.22
N VAL A 211 -9.83 -1.12 7.98
CA VAL A 211 -10.15 -0.34 6.78
C VAL A 211 -10.49 1.09 7.17
N LEU A 212 -9.74 2.04 6.62
CA LEU A 212 -9.96 3.47 6.77
C LEU A 212 -10.73 3.99 5.55
N LEU A 213 -11.81 4.73 5.78
CA LEU A 213 -12.65 5.31 4.72
C LEU A 213 -12.44 6.82 4.65
N LEU A 214 -12.02 7.31 3.48
CA LEU A 214 -11.93 8.73 3.17
C LEU A 214 -13.22 9.27 2.54
N SER A 215 -13.56 10.51 2.87
CA SER A 215 -14.64 11.26 2.21
C SER A 215 -14.28 11.63 0.77
N ALA A 216 -15.27 12.14 0.03
CA ALA A 216 -15.02 12.74 -1.28
C ALA A 216 -14.16 14.01 -1.13
N GLY A 217 -13.18 14.19 -2.05
CA GLY A 217 -12.42 15.44 -2.19
C GLY A 217 -13.22 16.56 -2.86
N PRO A 218 -12.68 17.79 -2.89
CA PRO A 218 -11.46 18.26 -2.26
C PRO A 218 -11.58 18.36 -0.73
N GLY A 219 -10.42 18.38 -0.03
CA GLY A 219 -10.41 18.43 1.43
C GLY A 219 -10.94 17.14 2.07
N ALA A 220 -10.54 15.98 1.51
CA ALA A 220 -11.00 14.72 2.05
C ALA A 220 -10.50 14.49 3.48
N GLY A 221 -11.43 14.13 4.38
CA GLY A 221 -11.18 13.73 5.75
C GLY A 221 -11.42 12.24 5.98
N LEU A 222 -10.98 11.73 7.13
CA LEU A 222 -11.28 10.38 7.58
C LEU A 222 -12.72 10.32 8.11
N ILE A 223 -13.58 9.52 7.50
CA ILE A 223 -15.01 9.40 7.88
C ILE A 223 -15.39 8.03 8.43
N GLY A 224 -14.49 7.07 8.37
CA GLY A 224 -14.71 5.73 8.92
C GLY A 224 -13.41 5.03 9.25
N ASP A 225 -13.45 4.22 10.29
CA ASP A 225 -12.35 3.38 10.78
C ASP A 225 -12.98 2.06 11.24
N TYR A 226 -12.78 1.00 10.47
CA TYR A 226 -13.48 -0.28 10.63
C TYR A 226 -12.48 -1.40 10.92
N ARG A 227 -12.63 -2.07 12.05
CA ARG A 227 -11.90 -3.30 12.33
C ARG A 227 -12.46 -4.46 11.52
N VAL A 228 -11.57 -5.30 11.02
CA VAL A 228 -11.92 -6.51 10.28
C VAL A 228 -11.68 -7.71 11.20
N ASP A 229 -12.68 -8.04 12.02
CA ASP A 229 -12.62 -9.13 12.99
C ASP A 229 -12.84 -10.49 12.30
N ILE A 230 -12.00 -10.81 11.30
CA ILE A 230 -11.94 -12.10 10.61
C ILE A 230 -10.60 -12.74 10.95
N PRO A 231 -10.59 -13.97 11.50
CA PRO A 231 -9.34 -14.63 11.89
C PRO A 231 -8.35 -14.81 10.74
N ARG A 232 -7.05 -14.84 11.06
CA ARG A 232 -5.99 -15.26 10.15
C ARG A 232 -5.57 -16.72 10.48
N PRO A 233 -5.06 -17.54 9.54
CA PRO A 233 -4.85 -17.20 8.13
C PRO A 233 -6.17 -17.03 7.38
N ARG A 234 -6.16 -16.21 6.32
CA ARG A 234 -7.29 -15.98 5.41
C ARG A 234 -6.93 -16.51 4.04
N GLU A 235 -7.88 -17.18 3.39
CA GLU A 235 -7.83 -17.50 1.97
C GLU A 235 -8.77 -16.52 1.26
N VAL A 236 -8.23 -15.73 0.33
CA VAL A 236 -8.97 -14.64 -0.31
C VAL A 236 -10.20 -15.14 -1.05
N ALA A 237 -10.10 -16.31 -1.70
CA ALA A 237 -11.21 -16.93 -2.41
C ALA A 237 -12.41 -17.25 -1.50
N ASP A 238 -12.17 -17.69 -0.26
CA ASP A 238 -13.20 -18.17 0.66
C ASP A 238 -13.73 -17.08 1.61
N ILE A 239 -13.01 -15.98 1.78
CA ILE A 239 -13.36 -14.95 2.77
C ILE A 239 -14.73 -14.32 2.50
N ARG A 240 -15.15 -14.24 1.25
CA ARG A 240 -16.46 -13.71 0.82
C ARG A 240 -17.63 -14.54 1.37
N LEU A 241 -17.41 -15.79 1.74
CA LEU A 241 -18.40 -16.68 2.34
C LEU A 241 -18.59 -16.43 3.84
N ASN A 242 -17.71 -15.65 4.46
CA ASN A 242 -17.75 -15.33 5.88
C ASN A 242 -18.86 -14.31 6.17
N SER A 243 -19.70 -14.58 7.17
CA SER A 243 -20.81 -13.67 7.55
C SER A 243 -20.32 -12.31 8.06
N SER A 244 -19.17 -12.27 8.75
CA SER A 244 -18.55 -11.02 9.21
C SER A 244 -18.09 -10.16 8.03
N PHE A 245 -17.56 -10.79 6.95
CA PHE A 245 -17.21 -10.09 5.71
C PHE A 245 -18.40 -9.34 5.12
N THR A 246 -19.52 -10.03 4.94
CA THR A 246 -20.74 -9.43 4.37
C THR A 246 -21.27 -8.26 5.21
N THR A 247 -21.17 -8.36 6.54
CA THR A 247 -21.60 -7.30 7.45
C THR A 247 -20.71 -6.06 7.32
N ILE A 248 -19.38 -6.24 7.41
CA ILE A 248 -18.38 -5.16 7.28
C ILE A 248 -18.50 -4.51 5.89
N TYR A 249 -18.62 -5.32 4.84
CA TYR A 249 -18.79 -4.83 3.46
C TYR A 249 -19.99 -3.91 3.33
N ARG A 250 -21.15 -4.31 3.87
CA ARG A 250 -22.39 -3.52 3.82
C ARG A 250 -22.21 -2.19 4.53
N ASP A 251 -21.64 -2.20 5.73
CA ASP A 251 -21.47 -1.01 6.57
C ASP A 251 -20.57 0.03 5.89
N ILE A 252 -19.46 -0.43 5.30
CA ILE A 252 -18.54 0.46 4.57
C ILE A 252 -19.17 0.92 3.25
N TRP A 253 -19.80 0.01 2.50
CA TRP A 253 -20.41 0.29 1.20
C TRP A 253 -21.50 1.37 1.28
N GLU A 254 -22.36 1.33 2.29
CA GLU A 254 -23.41 2.33 2.47
C GLU A 254 -22.82 3.74 2.59
N ARG A 255 -21.75 3.91 3.35
CA ARG A 255 -21.06 5.20 3.50
C ARG A 255 -20.27 5.58 2.25
N LEU A 256 -19.50 4.65 1.69
CA LEU A 256 -18.71 4.86 0.48
C LEU A 256 -19.60 5.28 -0.70
N ARG A 257 -20.75 4.63 -0.88
CA ARG A 257 -21.73 4.98 -1.92
C ARG A 257 -22.18 6.42 -1.80
N GLY A 258 -22.47 6.90 -0.58
CA GLY A 258 -22.82 8.30 -0.34
C GLY A 258 -21.72 9.27 -0.78
N GLU A 259 -20.47 8.94 -0.50
CA GLU A 259 -19.32 9.77 -0.90
C GLU A 259 -19.06 9.72 -2.42
N VAL A 260 -19.23 8.56 -3.04
CA VAL A 260 -19.13 8.43 -4.50
C VAL A 260 -20.19 9.31 -5.18
N MET A 261 -21.44 9.31 -4.71
CA MET A 261 -22.50 10.18 -5.26
C MET A 261 -22.15 11.66 -5.12
N LYS A 262 -21.66 12.10 -3.95
CA LYS A 262 -21.18 13.49 -3.76
C LYS A 262 -20.05 13.85 -4.72
N ALA A 263 -19.12 12.93 -5.00
CA ALA A 263 -18.05 13.14 -5.96
C ALA A 263 -18.54 13.28 -7.41
N TYR A 264 -19.63 12.59 -7.77
CA TYR A 264 -20.27 12.72 -9.09
C TYR A 264 -21.02 14.04 -9.25
N GLU A 265 -21.73 14.50 -8.22
CA GLU A 265 -22.51 15.74 -8.24
C GLU A 265 -21.64 17.00 -8.30
N ARG A 266 -20.35 16.89 -7.93
CA ARG A 266 -19.39 18.00 -7.96
C ARG A 266 -18.64 18.16 -9.29
N LYS A 267 -18.81 17.24 -10.23
CA LYS A 267 -18.26 17.31 -11.61
C LYS A 267 -19.23 18.01 -12.54
#